data_8343f16dc0c23639115132301c5d13ad
#
_entry.id   8343f16dc0c23639115132301c5d13ad
#
_cell.length_a   1.000
_cell.length_b   1.000
_cell.length_c   1.000
_cell.angle_alpha   90.00
_cell.angle_beta   90.00
_cell.angle_gamma   90.00
#
_symmetry.space_group_name_H-M   'P 1'
#
loop_
_entity.id
_entity.type
_entity.pdbx_description
1 polymer ?
#
loop_
_entity_poly.entity_id
_entity_poly.type
_entity_poly.pdbx_seq_one_letter_code
_entity_poly.pdbx_strand_id
1 'polypeptide(L)'
;MKKIFIVIASILLVSGSIFAQSQAEISRDPKGIKILKGIVSRQELENDTAFSWYAENLKGYVPQSQAVAELKKNTTIEFIVFMGTWCGDSHFIIPKFFSLLDQAGYPQNKVTLIGVDRSKKTLSHLAEALNIINVPTIIVMKDGKEAGRVVEYGKYGIFDKELAEILATVNASLVK
;
A
#
# COMPACT_ATOMS: atom_id res chain seq x y z
N MET A 1 63.76 12.33 -18.26
CA MET A 1 62.84 11.18 -18.17
C MET A 1 61.86 11.48 -17.05
N LYS A 2 60.65 11.96 -17.39
CA LYS A 2 59.61 12.30 -16.43
C LYS A 2 58.73 11.07 -16.22
N LYS A 3 58.69 10.56 -14.98
CA LYS A 3 57.78 9.44 -14.61
C LYS A 3 56.42 10.04 -14.30
N ILE A 4 55.41 9.72 -15.11
CA ILE A 4 53.98 10.04 -14.91
C ILE A 4 53.43 8.98 -14.00
N PHE A 5 53.03 9.33 -12.76
CA PHE A 5 52.23 8.48 -11.89
C PHE A 5 50.75 8.63 -12.25
N ILE A 6 50.19 7.56 -12.85
CA ILE A 6 48.77 7.47 -13.06
C ILE A 6 48.16 6.92 -11.78
N VAL A 7 47.46 7.79 -11.05
CA VAL A 7 46.64 7.39 -9.90
C VAL A 7 45.29 6.97 -10.44
N ILE A 8 45.03 5.64 -10.49
CA ILE A 8 43.73 5.08 -10.81
C ILE A 8 42.90 5.17 -9.53
N ALA A 9 42.03 6.16 -9.44
CA ALA A 9 41.00 6.24 -8.41
C ALA A 9 39.94 5.21 -8.69
N SER A 10 39.96 4.09 -7.98
CA SER A 10 38.89 3.09 -8.00
C SER A 10 37.68 3.67 -7.28
N ILE A 11 36.70 4.17 -8.03
CA ILE A 11 35.38 4.52 -7.51
C ILE A 11 34.65 3.21 -7.26
N LEU A 12 34.62 2.77 -6.00
CA LEU A 12 33.74 1.71 -5.53
C LEU A 12 32.29 2.24 -5.59
N LEU A 13 31.58 1.86 -6.64
CA LEU A 13 30.14 1.99 -6.71
C LEU A 13 29.52 1.02 -5.67
N VAL A 14 29.30 1.52 -4.47
CA VAL A 14 28.46 0.85 -3.49
C VAL A 14 27.01 1.00 -3.99
N SER A 15 26.52 0.02 -4.72
CA SER A 15 25.10 -0.14 -5.01
C SER A 15 24.38 -0.52 -3.70
N GLY A 16 24.14 0.50 -2.87
CA GLY A 16 23.28 0.36 -1.70
C GLY A 16 21.86 0.07 -2.19
N SER A 17 21.34 -1.11 -1.90
CA SER A 17 19.92 -1.38 -2.02
C SER A 17 19.19 -0.40 -1.11
N ILE A 18 18.53 0.59 -1.70
CA ILE A 18 17.67 1.52 -0.97
C ILE A 18 16.44 0.68 -0.58
N PHE A 19 16.50 0.05 0.58
CA PHE A 19 15.29 -0.48 1.21
C PHE A 19 14.43 0.75 1.55
N ALA A 20 13.19 0.76 1.08
CA ALA A 20 12.21 1.74 1.50
C ALA A 20 12.03 1.60 3.02
N GLN A 21 12.73 2.44 3.77
CA GLN A 21 12.60 2.46 5.23
C GLN A 21 11.19 2.96 5.56
N SER A 22 10.51 2.22 6.42
CA SER A 22 9.27 2.68 7.03
C SER A 22 9.51 4.05 7.69
N GLN A 23 8.72 5.05 7.31
CA GLN A 23 8.71 6.37 7.94
C GLN A 23 7.55 6.46 8.93
N ALA A 24 7.35 5.41 9.71
CA ALA A 24 6.27 5.30 10.68
C ALA A 24 6.77 5.50 12.11
N GLU A 25 6.03 6.26 12.89
CA GLU A 25 6.12 6.25 14.34
C GLU A 25 5.58 4.92 14.87
N ILE A 26 6.33 4.28 15.79
CA ILE A 26 5.95 3.03 16.40
C ILE A 26 5.51 3.29 17.83
N SER A 27 4.30 2.86 18.17
CA SER A 27 3.77 2.94 19.52
C SER A 27 3.06 1.63 19.90
N ARG A 28 2.66 1.51 21.17
CA ARG A 28 1.80 0.42 21.64
C ARG A 28 0.61 1.00 22.37
N ASP A 29 -0.55 0.40 22.14
CA ASP A 29 -1.73 0.77 22.91
C ASP A 29 -1.71 0.12 24.32
N PRO A 30 -2.68 0.46 25.20
CA PRO A 30 -2.76 -0.11 26.55
C PRO A 30 -2.89 -1.65 26.59
N LYS A 31 -3.31 -2.28 25.47
CA LYS A 31 -3.40 -3.72 25.33
C LYS A 31 -2.11 -4.34 24.75
N GLY A 32 -1.07 -3.53 24.54
CA GLY A 32 0.23 -3.97 23.99
C GLY A 32 0.25 -4.13 22.45
N ILE A 33 -0.84 -3.77 21.75
CA ILE A 33 -0.92 -3.88 20.29
C ILE A 33 0.05 -2.86 19.66
N LYS A 34 0.93 -3.33 18.77
CA LYS A 34 1.87 -2.48 18.04
C LYS A 34 1.11 -1.66 17.01
N ILE A 35 1.27 -0.33 17.08
CA ILE A 35 0.66 0.64 16.18
C ILE A 35 1.75 1.27 15.32
N LEU A 36 1.58 1.23 14.00
CA LEU A 36 2.38 1.96 13.03
C LEU A 36 1.60 3.19 12.57
N LYS A 37 2.22 4.38 12.64
CA LYS A 37 1.61 5.65 12.27
C LYS A 37 2.53 6.41 11.31
N GLY A 38 2.13 6.57 10.07
CA GLY A 38 2.93 7.14 8.99
C GLY A 38 3.06 6.19 7.80
N ILE A 39 4.08 6.35 6.96
CA ILE A 39 4.31 5.49 5.79
C ILE A 39 4.83 4.13 6.27
N VAL A 40 4.13 3.08 5.89
CA VAL A 40 4.40 1.68 6.27
C VAL A 40 4.81 0.91 5.01
N SER A 41 5.81 0.05 5.13
CA SER A 41 6.14 -0.89 4.06
C SER A 41 5.33 -2.19 4.18
N ARG A 42 4.98 -2.78 3.05
CA ARG A 42 4.39 -4.13 3.01
C ARG A 42 5.29 -5.14 3.72
N GLN A 43 6.61 -5.08 3.49
CA GLN A 43 7.59 -5.98 4.10
C GLN A 43 7.59 -5.93 5.62
N GLU A 44 7.33 -4.75 6.21
CA GLU A 44 7.22 -4.62 7.66
C GLU A 44 6.01 -5.41 8.19
N LEU A 45 4.89 -5.38 7.48
CA LEU A 45 3.70 -6.16 7.86
C LEU A 45 3.90 -7.67 7.67
N GLU A 46 4.68 -8.08 6.67
CA GLU A 46 4.95 -9.50 6.37
C GLU A 46 5.97 -10.12 7.33
N ASN A 47 6.97 -9.35 7.76
CA ASN A 47 8.13 -9.89 8.48
C ASN A 47 8.05 -9.70 10.00
N ASP A 48 7.24 -8.77 10.50
CA ASP A 48 7.11 -8.54 11.93
C ASP A 48 6.12 -9.52 12.56
N THR A 49 6.59 -10.26 13.54
CA THR A 49 5.78 -11.26 14.27
C THR A 49 4.57 -10.65 15.00
N ALA A 50 4.58 -9.35 15.27
CA ALA A 50 3.42 -8.64 15.81
C ALA A 50 2.23 -8.60 14.83
N PHE A 51 2.45 -8.91 13.55
CA PHE A 51 1.45 -8.86 12.49
C PHE A 51 1.18 -10.24 11.87
N SER A 52 1.19 -11.32 12.66
CA SER A 52 0.90 -12.70 12.23
C SER A 52 -0.41 -12.83 11.43
N TRP A 53 -1.36 -11.94 11.71
CA TRP A 53 -2.62 -11.82 10.99
C TRP A 53 -2.45 -11.61 9.47
N TYR A 54 -1.28 -11.08 9.02
CA TYR A 54 -1.05 -10.85 7.60
C TYR A 54 -1.05 -12.15 6.80
N ALA A 55 -0.25 -13.12 7.22
CA ALA A 55 -0.21 -14.43 6.57
C ALA A 55 -1.49 -15.26 6.82
N GLU A 56 -2.10 -15.12 8.00
CA GLU A 56 -3.32 -15.85 8.35
C GLU A 56 -4.50 -15.47 7.46
N ASN A 57 -4.67 -14.17 7.16
CA ASN A 57 -5.79 -13.68 6.37
C ASN A 57 -5.63 -13.88 4.85
N LEU A 58 -4.47 -14.32 4.38
CA LEU A 58 -4.28 -14.72 2.97
C LEU A 58 -4.85 -16.09 2.65
N LYS A 59 -5.04 -16.94 3.66
CA LYS A 59 -5.48 -18.33 3.47
C LYS A 59 -6.85 -18.38 2.78
N GLY A 60 -6.90 -19.08 1.64
CA GLY A 60 -8.14 -19.31 0.89
C GLY A 60 -8.69 -18.09 0.13
N TYR A 61 -7.99 -16.98 0.12
CA TYR A 61 -8.41 -15.82 -0.67
C TYR A 61 -8.09 -16.02 -2.16
N VAL A 62 -9.11 -15.80 -2.99
CA VAL A 62 -8.99 -15.75 -4.44
C VAL A 62 -9.55 -14.42 -4.89
N PRO A 63 -8.74 -13.53 -5.50
CA PRO A 63 -9.19 -12.24 -5.98
C PRO A 63 -10.27 -12.34 -7.05
N GLN A 64 -11.16 -11.36 -7.11
CA GLN A 64 -12.12 -11.20 -8.17
C GLN A 64 -11.41 -11.07 -9.52
N SER A 65 -11.74 -11.93 -10.47
CA SER A 65 -11.10 -11.97 -11.80
C SER A 65 -11.23 -10.65 -12.55
N GLN A 66 -12.34 -9.94 -12.37
CA GLN A 66 -12.56 -8.63 -12.95
C GLN A 66 -11.57 -7.60 -12.40
N ALA A 67 -11.32 -7.58 -11.09
CA ALA A 67 -10.35 -6.67 -10.47
C ALA A 67 -8.93 -6.90 -11.02
N VAL A 68 -8.53 -8.19 -11.12
CA VAL A 68 -7.26 -8.57 -11.72
C VAL A 68 -7.18 -8.09 -13.18
N ALA A 69 -8.23 -8.29 -13.96
CA ALA A 69 -8.28 -7.88 -15.37
C ALA A 69 -8.19 -6.37 -15.54
N GLU A 70 -8.89 -5.59 -14.71
CA GLU A 70 -8.86 -4.13 -14.78
C GLU A 70 -7.51 -3.56 -14.36
N LEU A 71 -6.84 -4.11 -13.36
CA LEU A 71 -5.49 -3.73 -12.96
C LEU A 71 -4.47 -3.97 -14.08
N LYS A 72 -4.59 -5.07 -14.82
CA LYS A 72 -3.70 -5.39 -15.97
C LYS A 72 -3.84 -4.41 -17.12
N LYS A 73 -4.99 -3.76 -17.27
CA LYS A 73 -5.23 -2.81 -18.37
C LYS A 73 -4.51 -1.48 -18.18
N ASN A 74 -4.24 -1.08 -16.93
CA ASN A 74 -3.73 0.25 -16.64
C ASN A 74 -2.79 0.28 -15.43
N THR A 75 -1.50 0.37 -15.70
CA THR A 75 -0.44 0.46 -14.68
C THR A 75 -0.11 1.91 -14.26
N THR A 76 -0.84 2.91 -14.78
CA THR A 76 -0.62 4.33 -14.43
C THR A 76 -1.45 4.79 -13.24
N ILE A 77 -2.38 3.97 -12.76
CA ILE A 77 -3.15 4.20 -11.53
C ILE A 77 -2.20 4.12 -10.32
N GLU A 78 -2.45 4.91 -9.31
CA GLU A 78 -1.75 4.87 -8.04
C GLU A 78 -2.74 4.62 -6.91
N PHE A 79 -2.27 4.03 -5.83
CA PHE A 79 -3.10 3.76 -4.67
C PHE A 79 -2.55 4.48 -3.44
N ILE A 80 -3.45 5.17 -2.72
CA ILE A 80 -3.17 5.64 -1.36
C ILE A 80 -4.05 4.82 -0.43
N VAL A 81 -3.43 4.06 0.47
CA VAL A 81 -4.13 3.10 1.31
C VAL A 81 -3.92 3.45 2.77
N PHE A 82 -4.99 3.76 3.47
CA PHE A 82 -4.97 3.98 4.91
C PHE A 82 -5.38 2.72 5.65
N MET A 83 -4.63 2.38 6.71
CA MET A 83 -4.90 1.21 7.53
C MET A 83 -4.56 1.45 9.01
N GLY A 84 -5.17 0.66 9.89
CA GLY A 84 -4.75 0.57 11.28
C GLY A 84 -4.19 -0.82 11.59
N THR A 85 -2.95 -0.91 12.08
CA THR A 85 -2.38 -2.20 12.53
C THR A 85 -3.11 -2.80 13.75
N TRP A 86 -4.03 -2.05 14.32
CA TRP A 86 -4.92 -2.40 15.42
C TRP A 86 -6.34 -2.75 14.95
N CYS A 87 -6.66 -2.56 13.66
CA CYS A 87 -8.02 -2.67 13.12
C CYS A 87 -8.24 -4.04 12.46
N GLY A 88 -9.26 -4.77 12.91
CA GLY A 88 -9.60 -6.09 12.39
C GLY A 88 -9.92 -6.10 10.89
N ASP A 89 -10.64 -5.06 10.40
CA ASP A 89 -10.95 -4.95 8.97
C ASP A 89 -9.70 -4.70 8.14
N SER A 90 -8.74 -3.90 8.66
CA SER A 90 -7.43 -3.74 8.04
C SER A 90 -6.66 -5.07 7.99
N HIS A 91 -6.69 -5.86 9.07
CA HIS A 91 -6.05 -7.18 9.11
C HIS A 91 -6.61 -8.11 8.03
N PHE A 92 -7.91 -8.02 7.77
CA PHE A 92 -8.60 -8.86 6.80
C PHE A 92 -8.37 -8.40 5.35
N ILE A 93 -8.39 -7.10 5.10
CA ILE A 93 -8.42 -6.53 3.73
C ILE A 93 -7.02 -6.27 3.17
N ILE A 94 -6.10 -5.73 3.98
CA ILE A 94 -4.80 -5.29 3.47
C ILE A 94 -3.96 -6.43 2.87
N PRO A 95 -3.83 -7.61 3.49
CA PRO A 95 -3.12 -8.73 2.87
C PRO A 95 -3.74 -9.13 1.53
N LYS A 96 -5.08 -9.17 1.47
CA LYS A 96 -5.83 -9.54 0.27
C LYS A 96 -5.69 -8.51 -0.85
N PHE A 97 -5.65 -7.23 -0.51
CA PHE A 97 -5.37 -6.17 -1.47
C PHE A 97 -3.99 -6.36 -2.14
N PHE A 98 -2.95 -6.62 -1.33
CA PHE A 98 -1.63 -6.90 -1.90
C PHE A 98 -1.59 -8.20 -2.70
N SER A 99 -2.30 -9.25 -2.27
CA SER A 99 -2.43 -10.50 -3.04
C SER A 99 -3.12 -10.27 -4.40
N LEU A 100 -4.15 -9.41 -4.45
CA LEU A 100 -4.78 -9.00 -5.70
C LEU A 100 -3.79 -8.30 -6.64
N LEU A 101 -2.98 -7.38 -6.11
CA LEU A 101 -1.94 -6.68 -6.88
C LEU A 101 -0.89 -7.65 -7.42
N ASP A 102 -0.44 -8.62 -6.59
CA ASP A 102 0.53 -9.65 -6.99
C ASP A 102 -0.02 -10.51 -8.13
N GLN A 103 -1.29 -10.94 -8.05
CA GLN A 103 -1.93 -11.71 -9.10
C GLN A 103 -2.08 -10.94 -10.42
N ALA A 104 -2.25 -9.62 -10.31
CA ALA A 104 -2.29 -8.75 -11.48
C ALA A 104 -0.90 -8.42 -12.03
N GLY A 105 0.19 -8.74 -11.30
CA GLY A 105 1.54 -8.27 -11.64
C GLY A 105 1.67 -6.75 -11.51
N TYR A 106 0.91 -6.14 -10.59
CA TYR A 106 0.82 -4.69 -10.46
C TYR A 106 2.05 -4.11 -9.74
N PRO A 107 2.64 -2.98 -10.21
CA PRO A 107 3.84 -2.42 -9.60
C PRO A 107 3.63 -1.97 -8.16
N GLN A 108 4.37 -2.53 -7.22
CA GLN A 108 4.26 -2.22 -5.78
C GLN A 108 4.63 -0.76 -5.44
N ASN A 109 5.51 -0.13 -6.24
CA ASN A 109 5.88 1.27 -6.09
C ASN A 109 4.76 2.27 -6.45
N LYS A 110 3.63 1.77 -6.93
CA LYS A 110 2.40 2.53 -7.16
C LYS A 110 1.45 2.54 -5.96
N VAL A 111 1.87 1.97 -4.83
CA VAL A 111 1.08 1.91 -3.60
C VAL A 111 1.78 2.68 -2.50
N THR A 112 1.08 3.66 -1.93
CA THR A 112 1.49 4.33 -0.69
C THR A 112 0.61 3.80 0.44
N LEU A 113 1.20 3.00 1.34
CA LEU A 113 0.50 2.47 2.50
C LEU A 113 0.74 3.37 3.71
N ILE A 114 -0.32 3.81 4.36
CA ILE A 114 -0.28 4.77 5.46
C ILE A 114 -0.97 4.18 6.68
N GLY A 115 -0.20 4.00 7.76
CA GLY A 115 -0.70 3.63 9.07
C GLY A 115 -1.34 4.80 9.82
N VAL A 116 -2.42 4.53 10.54
CA VAL A 116 -3.07 5.49 11.42
C VAL A 116 -3.14 4.98 12.85
N ASP A 117 -3.17 5.92 13.82
CA ASP A 117 -3.46 5.60 15.22
C ASP A 117 -4.95 5.30 15.45
N ARG A 118 -5.33 4.96 16.71
CA ARG A 118 -6.72 4.64 17.06
C ARG A 118 -7.69 5.80 16.87
N SER A 119 -7.19 7.03 16.85
CA SER A 119 -7.97 8.22 16.51
C SER A 119 -8.06 8.47 15.01
N LYS A 120 -7.57 7.52 14.20
CA LYS A 120 -7.50 7.58 12.72
C LYS A 120 -6.69 8.77 12.21
N LYS A 121 -5.65 9.16 12.97
CA LYS A 121 -4.71 10.22 12.61
C LYS A 121 -3.38 9.63 12.16
N THR A 122 -2.72 10.32 11.25
CA THR A 122 -1.38 9.98 10.79
C THR A 122 -0.47 11.22 10.80
N LEU A 123 0.76 11.06 10.34
CA LEU A 123 1.71 12.16 10.24
C LEU A 123 1.23 13.19 9.20
N SER A 124 1.62 14.45 9.39
CA SER A 124 1.35 15.55 8.45
C SER A 124 -0.14 15.77 8.13
N HIS A 125 -1.05 15.37 9.01
CA HIS A 125 -2.51 15.53 8.85
C HIS A 125 -3.08 14.92 7.55
N LEU A 126 -2.41 13.91 6.96
CA LEU A 126 -2.85 13.32 5.69
C LEU A 126 -4.21 12.63 5.79
N ALA A 127 -4.53 12.03 6.94
CA ALA A 127 -5.82 11.39 7.13
C ALA A 127 -6.97 12.40 7.11
N GLU A 128 -6.77 13.55 7.76
CA GLU A 128 -7.74 14.64 7.77
C GLU A 128 -7.85 15.30 6.38
N ALA A 129 -6.72 15.55 5.71
CA ALA A 129 -6.69 16.17 4.38
C ALA A 129 -7.40 15.31 3.32
N LEU A 130 -7.36 13.99 3.45
CA LEU A 130 -8.03 13.04 2.55
C LEU A 130 -9.37 12.53 3.10
N ASN A 131 -9.90 13.14 4.17
CA ASN A 131 -11.18 12.81 4.77
C ASN A 131 -11.31 11.31 5.12
N ILE A 132 -10.31 10.76 5.80
CA ILE A 132 -10.31 9.37 6.24
C ILE A 132 -11.15 9.22 7.50
N ILE A 133 -12.30 8.59 7.38
CA ILE A 133 -13.23 8.36 8.48
C ILE A 133 -13.06 6.94 9.04
N ASN A 134 -12.92 5.95 8.16
CA ASN A 134 -12.76 4.55 8.52
C ASN A 134 -11.50 3.94 7.88
N VAL A 135 -11.01 2.84 8.45
CA VAL A 135 -9.88 2.08 7.93
C VAL A 135 -10.19 0.59 7.90
N PRO A 136 -9.76 -0.12 6.83
CA PRO A 136 -8.96 0.40 5.75
C PRO A 136 -9.76 1.27 4.77
N THR A 137 -9.10 2.23 4.15
CA THR A 137 -9.61 2.96 2.98
C THR A 137 -8.58 2.87 1.86
N ILE A 138 -9.01 2.38 0.69
CA ILE A 138 -8.21 2.24 -0.52
C ILE A 138 -8.65 3.33 -1.50
N ILE A 139 -7.82 4.33 -1.72
CA ILE A 139 -8.08 5.43 -2.66
C ILE A 139 -7.41 5.11 -3.99
N VAL A 140 -8.17 5.15 -5.06
CA VAL A 140 -7.71 5.00 -6.44
C VAL A 140 -7.38 6.38 -6.98
N MET A 141 -6.12 6.60 -7.34
CA MET A 141 -5.62 7.86 -7.87
C MET A 141 -5.30 7.73 -9.36
N LYS A 142 -5.72 8.72 -10.15
CA LYS A 142 -5.39 8.84 -11.56
C LYS A 142 -5.00 10.27 -11.87
N ASP A 143 -3.79 10.46 -12.44
CA ASP A 143 -3.26 11.78 -12.81
C ASP A 143 -3.35 12.81 -11.67
N GLY A 144 -2.98 12.39 -10.46
CA GLY A 144 -2.99 13.20 -9.24
C GLY A 144 -4.38 13.51 -8.67
N LYS A 145 -5.45 12.91 -9.19
CA LYS A 145 -6.82 13.09 -8.71
C LYS A 145 -7.41 11.79 -8.20
N GLU A 146 -8.25 11.86 -7.18
CA GLU A 146 -9.02 10.72 -6.73
C GLU A 146 -10.07 10.35 -7.78
N ALA A 147 -10.01 9.12 -8.24
CA ALA A 147 -10.99 8.53 -9.16
C ALA A 147 -12.10 7.77 -8.43
N GLY A 148 -11.85 7.38 -7.19
CA GLY A 148 -12.79 6.70 -6.31
C GLY A 148 -12.07 6.09 -5.13
N ARG A 149 -12.84 5.56 -4.17
CA ARG A 149 -12.30 4.86 -2.99
C ARG A 149 -13.17 3.71 -2.55
N VAL A 150 -12.54 2.72 -1.96
CA VAL A 150 -13.20 1.64 -1.26
C VAL A 150 -12.95 1.81 0.24
N VAL A 151 -14.01 1.84 1.02
CA VAL A 151 -13.94 1.98 2.49
C VAL A 151 -14.33 0.65 3.11
N GLU A 152 -13.44 0.13 3.98
CA GLU A 152 -13.63 -1.16 4.63
C GLU A 152 -13.94 -2.27 3.59
N TYR A 153 -14.99 -3.06 3.79
CA TYR A 153 -15.39 -4.13 2.85
C TYR A 153 -16.04 -3.62 1.57
N GLY A 154 -16.24 -2.30 1.44
CA GLY A 154 -16.92 -1.70 0.29
C GLY A 154 -18.44 -1.90 0.33
N LYS A 155 -19.15 -1.28 -0.62
CA LYS A 155 -20.62 -1.26 -0.69
C LYS A 155 -21.28 -2.64 -0.86
N TYR A 156 -20.51 -3.64 -1.28
CA TYR A 156 -21.01 -5.01 -1.47
C TYR A 156 -20.56 -5.98 -0.37
N GLY A 157 -19.82 -5.53 0.65
CA GLY A 157 -19.16 -6.41 1.58
C GLY A 157 -17.99 -7.21 0.98
N ILE A 158 -17.55 -6.85 -0.24
CA ILE A 158 -16.49 -7.49 -1.02
C ILE A 158 -15.68 -6.37 -1.67
N PHE A 159 -14.55 -6.00 -1.05
CA PHE A 159 -13.78 -4.81 -1.40
C PHE A 159 -13.28 -4.81 -2.85
N ASP A 160 -12.81 -5.95 -3.34
CA ASP A 160 -12.22 -6.07 -4.69
C ASP A 160 -13.29 -6.05 -5.80
N LYS A 161 -14.55 -6.31 -5.48
CA LYS A 161 -15.67 -6.11 -6.41
C LYS A 161 -15.91 -4.62 -6.66
N GLU A 162 -15.98 -3.81 -5.61
CA GLU A 162 -16.13 -2.36 -5.77
C GLU A 162 -14.90 -1.73 -6.40
N LEU A 163 -13.70 -2.20 -6.02
CA LEU A 163 -12.45 -1.76 -6.64
C LEU A 163 -12.46 -2.02 -8.16
N ALA A 164 -12.93 -3.18 -8.60
CA ALA A 164 -13.06 -3.50 -10.03
C ALA A 164 -13.95 -2.52 -10.78
N GLU A 165 -15.05 -2.09 -10.17
CA GLU A 165 -15.97 -1.11 -10.80
C GLU A 165 -15.32 0.27 -10.94
N ILE A 166 -14.59 0.73 -9.91
CA ILE A 166 -13.84 1.99 -9.96
C ILE A 166 -12.78 1.92 -11.06
N LEU A 167 -11.99 0.84 -11.10
CA LEU A 167 -10.96 0.63 -12.11
C LEU A 167 -11.54 0.57 -13.53
N ALA A 168 -12.66 -0.10 -13.72
CA ALA A 168 -13.34 -0.18 -15.02
C ALA A 168 -13.79 1.22 -15.51
N THR A 169 -14.29 2.06 -14.61
CA THR A 169 -14.68 3.44 -14.93
C THR A 169 -13.46 4.27 -15.36
N VAL A 170 -12.34 4.15 -14.64
CA VAL A 170 -11.09 4.83 -15.01
C VAL A 170 -10.59 4.35 -16.37
N ASN A 171 -10.57 3.05 -16.61
CA ASN A 171 -10.10 2.48 -17.87
C ASN A 171 -10.98 2.88 -19.07
N ALA A 172 -12.29 2.96 -18.89
CA ALA A 172 -13.21 3.40 -19.94
C ALA A 172 -13.00 4.87 -20.34
N SER A 173 -12.52 5.73 -19.44
CA SER A 173 -12.22 7.14 -19.72
C SER A 173 -10.97 7.35 -20.59
N LEU A 174 -10.11 6.33 -20.72
CA LEU A 174 -8.88 6.39 -21.53
C LEU A 174 -9.11 6.04 -23.01
N VAL A 175 -10.28 5.50 -23.35
CA VAL A 175 -10.62 5.05 -24.71
C VAL A 175 -11.32 6.15 -25.53
N LYS A 176 -11.57 7.30 -24.91
CA LYS A 176 -12.14 8.49 -25.58
C LYS A 176 -11.05 9.48 -25.95
#